data_724d3956db9d91b2798c15a98f94781b
#
_entry.id   724d3956db9d91b2798c15a98f94781b
#
_cell.length_a   1.000
_cell.length_b   1.000
_cell.length_c   1.000
_cell.angle_alpha   90.00
_cell.angle_beta   90.00
_cell.angle_gamma   90.00
#
_symmetry.space_group_name_H-M   'P 1'
#
loop_
_entity.id
_entity.type
_entity.pdbx_description
1 polymer ?
#
loop_
_entity_poly.entity_id
_entity_poly.type
_entity_poly.pdbx_seq_one_letter_code
_entity_poly.pdbx_strand_id
1 'polypeptide(L)'
;FYAQSNNRAIRLEDVKRDADQVMPRIAQWMGISDHPELYESSYCGLQYWGPGSSNTGKISGFDTKAIDHEVGRFFGSRDILILETLFWPFSKQFGYTKLDSKAFRRQLKEIRPWLDEPLEFEKKLYEKLSTQNCALEDMPPYIRTHNLLIRYWDLLNQSGTYKNYF
;
A
#
# COMPACT_ATOMS: atom_id res chain seq x y z
N PHE A 1 12.07 10.20 -13.13
CA PHE A 1 11.34 11.38 -12.67
C PHE A 1 11.55 11.61 -11.18
N TYR A 2 11.43 10.59 -10.34
CA TYR A 2 11.61 10.72 -8.87
C TYR A 2 13.07 10.87 -8.42
N ALA A 3 14.03 10.38 -9.18
CA ALA A 3 15.45 10.45 -8.81
C ALA A 3 16.06 11.88 -8.88
N GLN A 4 15.36 12.83 -9.54
CA GLN A 4 15.80 14.23 -9.68
C GLN A 4 15.02 15.20 -8.79
N SER A 5 14.02 14.71 -8.05
CA SER A 5 13.18 15.55 -7.21
C SER A 5 13.54 15.35 -5.73
N ASN A 6 13.40 16.40 -4.95
CA ASN A 6 13.60 16.36 -3.50
C ASN A 6 12.41 15.66 -2.81
N ASN A 7 12.18 14.40 -3.18
CA ASN A 7 11.09 13.58 -2.65
C ASN A 7 11.55 12.79 -1.43
N ARG A 8 10.66 12.68 -0.46
CA ARG A 8 10.84 11.82 0.72
C ARG A 8 9.62 10.91 0.85
N ALA A 9 9.86 9.66 1.24
CA ALA A 9 8.81 8.72 1.60
C ALA A 9 8.91 8.42 3.09
N ILE A 10 7.76 8.38 3.75
CA ILE A 10 7.62 8.15 5.19
C ILE A 10 6.62 7.04 5.37
N ARG A 11 6.90 6.13 6.29
CA ARG A 11 5.92 5.12 6.66
C ARG A 11 4.85 5.78 7.54
N LEU A 12 3.60 5.57 7.17
CA LEU A 12 2.47 6.11 7.94
C LEU A 12 2.45 5.58 9.38
N GLU A 13 2.85 4.32 9.54
CA GLU A 13 2.94 3.67 10.85
C GLU A 13 3.94 4.37 11.76
N ASP A 14 5.06 4.84 11.23
CA ASP A 14 6.06 5.58 12.03
C ASP A 14 5.50 6.92 12.49
N VAL A 15 4.82 7.66 11.60
CA VAL A 15 4.15 8.92 11.97
C VAL A 15 3.12 8.67 13.07
N LYS A 16 2.32 7.62 12.94
CA LYS A 16 1.26 7.33 13.91
C LYS A 16 1.74 6.81 15.25
N ARG A 17 2.84 6.02 15.26
CA ARG A 17 3.37 5.42 16.49
C ARG A 17 4.32 6.34 17.24
N ASP A 18 5.06 7.16 16.52
CA ASP A 18 6.17 7.95 17.06
C ASP A 18 6.26 9.33 16.39
N ALA A 19 5.14 10.07 16.44
CA ALA A 19 5.03 11.39 15.85
C ALA A 19 6.13 12.33 16.36
N ASP A 20 6.46 12.26 17.66
CA ASP A 20 7.45 13.12 18.30
C ASP A 20 8.87 12.96 17.72
N GLN A 21 9.18 11.79 17.17
CA GLN A 21 10.46 11.53 16.51
C GLN A 21 10.42 11.84 15.02
N VAL A 22 9.25 11.64 14.39
CA VAL A 22 9.12 11.72 12.93
C VAL A 22 8.79 13.14 12.46
N MET A 23 7.88 13.84 13.14
CA MET A 23 7.40 15.16 12.70
C MET A 23 8.49 16.22 12.67
N PRO A 24 9.44 16.32 13.63
CA PRO A 24 10.53 17.28 13.55
C PRO A 24 11.42 17.08 12.31
N ARG A 25 11.63 15.82 11.90
CA ARG A 25 12.42 15.51 10.70
C ARG A 25 11.69 15.89 9.41
N ILE A 26 10.36 15.75 9.41
CA ILE A 26 9.51 16.20 8.30
C ILE A 26 9.56 17.72 8.21
N ALA A 27 9.35 18.42 9.31
CA ALA A 27 9.39 19.87 9.39
C ALA A 27 10.75 20.42 8.90
N GLN A 28 11.84 19.85 9.40
CA GLN A 28 13.18 20.19 8.95
C GLN A 28 13.39 19.99 7.44
N TRP A 29 12.94 18.86 6.91
CA TRP A 29 13.05 18.59 5.48
C TRP A 29 12.21 19.54 4.64
N MET A 30 11.01 19.91 5.12
CA MET A 30 10.13 20.87 4.45
C MET A 30 10.61 22.33 4.61
N GLY A 31 11.56 22.60 5.49
CA GLY A 31 12.04 23.96 5.80
C GLY A 31 11.01 24.79 6.58
N ILE A 32 10.14 24.15 7.35
CA ILE A 32 9.16 24.81 8.23
C ILE A 32 9.52 24.62 9.70
N SER A 33 9.00 25.50 10.55
CA SER A 33 9.17 25.37 12.00
C SER A 33 8.37 24.18 12.52
N ASP A 34 8.94 23.48 13.50
CA ASP A 34 8.20 22.48 14.27
C ASP A 34 7.15 23.20 15.13
N HIS A 35 5.88 22.85 14.91
CA HIS A 35 4.74 23.52 15.55
C HIS A 35 3.74 22.48 16.10
N PRO A 36 3.13 22.71 17.27
CA PRO A 36 2.18 21.76 17.87
C PRO A 36 1.06 21.30 16.94
N GLU A 37 0.62 22.14 16.01
CA GLU A 37 -0.42 21.79 15.03
C GLU A 37 -0.01 20.65 14.06
N LEU A 38 1.29 20.40 13.90
CA LEU A 38 1.79 19.29 13.08
C LEU A 38 1.50 17.92 13.70
N TYR A 39 1.21 17.89 14.98
CA TYR A 39 0.92 16.65 15.74
C TYR A 39 -0.59 16.39 15.90
N GLU A 40 -1.39 17.22 15.29
CA GLU A 40 -2.85 17.15 15.36
C GLU A 40 -3.45 16.80 14.00
N SER A 41 -4.44 15.91 14.00
CA SER A 41 -5.25 15.67 12.80
C SER A 41 -6.28 16.79 12.67
N SER A 42 -6.00 17.75 11.78
CA SER A 42 -6.86 18.91 11.58
C SER A 42 -7.19 19.17 10.11
N TYR A 43 -8.30 19.83 9.86
CA TYR A 43 -8.71 20.34 8.57
C TYR A 43 -9.29 21.75 8.72
N CYS A 44 -8.70 22.73 8.05
CA CYS A 44 -9.09 24.15 8.16
C CYS A 44 -9.15 24.67 9.62
N GLY A 45 -8.20 24.28 10.47
CA GLY A 45 -8.14 24.68 11.88
C GLY A 45 -9.13 23.96 12.78
N LEU A 46 -9.93 23.03 12.24
CA LEU A 46 -10.83 22.19 13.01
C LEU A 46 -10.26 20.78 13.14
N GLN A 47 -10.41 20.18 14.31
CA GLN A 47 -10.00 18.81 14.53
C GLN A 47 -10.75 17.88 13.58
N TYR A 48 -9.98 17.05 12.84
CA TYR A 48 -10.51 16.12 11.85
C TYR A 48 -10.39 14.68 12.34
N TRP A 49 -11.47 13.93 12.33
CA TRP A 49 -11.54 12.52 12.75
C TRP A 49 -12.12 11.58 11.71
N GLY A 50 -12.01 11.96 10.45
CA GLY A 50 -12.45 11.13 9.32
C GLY A 50 -13.84 11.51 8.79
N PRO A 51 -14.32 10.82 7.75
CA PRO A 51 -15.64 11.07 7.19
C PRO A 51 -16.72 10.79 8.24
N GLY A 52 -17.83 11.55 8.19
CA GLY A 52 -18.91 11.50 9.18
C GLY A 52 -19.61 10.14 9.36
N SER A 53 -19.29 9.16 8.48
CA SER A 53 -19.72 7.77 8.59
C SER A 53 -18.80 6.92 9.50
N SER A 54 -17.66 7.44 9.93
CA SER A 54 -16.78 6.74 10.86
C SER A 54 -17.25 7.00 12.29
N ASN A 55 -17.69 5.95 12.98
CA ASN A 55 -18.00 5.99 14.42
C ASN A 55 -16.75 6.15 15.32
N THR A 56 -15.67 6.66 14.78
CA THR A 56 -14.47 7.00 15.54
C THR A 56 -14.72 8.29 16.28
N GLY A 57 -14.81 8.25 17.61
CA GLY A 57 -14.90 9.44 18.43
C GLY A 57 -13.73 10.40 18.20
N LYS A 58 -13.76 11.57 18.85
CA LYS A 58 -12.65 12.53 18.79
C LYS A 58 -11.34 11.86 19.15
N ILE A 59 -10.37 11.94 18.24
CA ILE A 59 -9.02 11.41 18.41
C ILE A 59 -8.08 12.61 18.52
N SER A 60 -7.37 12.73 19.63
CA SER A 60 -6.25 13.67 19.76
C SER A 60 -5.03 13.06 19.13
N GLY A 61 -4.30 13.83 18.34
CA GLY A 61 -3.11 13.35 17.63
C GLY A 61 -3.45 12.41 16.45
N PHE A 62 -2.65 11.38 16.27
CA PHE A 62 -2.79 10.41 15.18
C PHE A 62 -3.48 9.11 15.64
N ASP A 63 -4.47 8.64 14.88
CA ASP A 63 -5.14 7.38 15.17
C ASP A 63 -4.22 6.17 14.92
N THR A 64 -3.83 5.49 15.99
CA THR A 64 -2.99 4.28 15.92
C THR A 64 -3.78 3.01 15.62
N LYS A 65 -5.10 3.00 15.84
CA LYS A 65 -5.93 1.80 15.63
C LYS A 65 -5.93 1.31 14.18
N ALA A 66 -5.77 2.23 13.24
CA ALA A 66 -5.72 1.88 11.81
C ALA A 66 -4.42 1.15 11.40
N ILE A 67 -3.40 1.08 12.28
CA ILE A 67 -2.12 0.41 11.96
C ILE A 67 -2.25 -1.11 12.05
N ASP A 68 -3.12 -1.60 12.93
CA ASP A 68 -3.22 -3.01 13.30
C ASP A 68 -4.34 -3.74 12.52
N HIS A 69 -4.79 -3.17 11.40
CA HIS A 69 -5.77 -3.83 10.54
C HIS A 69 -5.18 -5.06 9.87
N GLU A 70 -5.81 -6.20 10.13
CA GLU A 70 -5.44 -7.48 9.53
C GLU A 70 -5.71 -7.46 8.01
N VAL A 71 -4.64 -7.46 7.23
CA VAL A 71 -4.70 -7.56 5.75
C VAL A 71 -5.44 -8.84 5.33
N GLY A 72 -5.26 -9.94 6.06
CA GLY A 72 -5.93 -11.22 5.82
C GLY A 72 -7.46 -11.21 5.93
N ARG A 73 -8.06 -10.13 6.43
CA ARG A 73 -9.52 -9.99 6.46
C ARG A 73 -10.16 -9.91 5.08
N PHE A 74 -9.46 -9.33 4.11
CA PHE A 74 -9.96 -9.10 2.76
C PHE A 74 -9.31 -10.01 1.72
N PHE A 75 -8.04 -10.33 1.90
CA PHE A 75 -7.24 -11.08 0.95
C PHE A 75 -7.04 -12.51 1.42
N GLY A 76 -7.24 -13.49 0.53
CA GLY A 76 -6.85 -14.87 0.77
C GLY A 76 -5.33 -15.05 0.74
N SER A 77 -4.83 -16.19 1.22
CA SER A 77 -3.39 -16.47 1.28
C SER A 77 -2.69 -16.39 -0.08
N ARG A 78 -3.39 -16.80 -1.16
CA ARG A 78 -2.90 -16.69 -2.53
C ARG A 78 -2.70 -15.22 -2.92
N ASP A 79 -3.71 -14.39 -2.71
CA ASP A 79 -3.67 -12.97 -3.05
C ASP A 79 -2.58 -12.24 -2.26
N ILE A 80 -2.47 -12.54 -0.96
CA ILE A 80 -1.41 -11.99 -0.10
C ILE A 80 -0.04 -12.34 -0.68
N LEU A 81 0.20 -13.61 -1.03
CA LEU A 81 1.50 -14.01 -1.58
C LEU A 81 1.81 -13.33 -2.92
N ILE A 82 0.82 -13.17 -3.79
CA ILE A 82 0.98 -12.42 -5.05
C ILE A 82 1.38 -10.97 -4.74
N LEU A 83 0.61 -10.28 -3.90
CA LEU A 83 0.84 -8.86 -3.60
C LEU A 83 2.16 -8.64 -2.86
N GLU A 84 2.47 -9.44 -1.84
CA GLU A 84 3.74 -9.35 -1.11
C GLU A 84 4.95 -9.59 -2.02
N THR A 85 4.82 -10.51 -2.98
CA THR A 85 5.89 -10.78 -3.94
C THR A 85 6.07 -9.60 -4.91
N LEU A 86 4.98 -9.09 -5.48
CA LEU A 86 5.05 -7.97 -6.41
C LEU A 86 5.49 -6.67 -5.74
N PHE A 87 5.11 -6.45 -4.47
CA PHE A 87 5.54 -5.29 -3.70
C PHE A 87 6.84 -5.51 -2.90
N TRP A 88 7.54 -6.63 -3.10
CA TRP A 88 8.75 -6.94 -2.36
C TRP A 88 9.81 -5.83 -2.38
N PRO A 89 10.14 -5.14 -3.50
CA PRO A 89 11.14 -4.07 -3.49
C PRO A 89 10.79 -2.94 -2.52
N PHE A 90 9.52 -2.53 -2.46
CA PHE A 90 9.01 -1.56 -1.48
C PHE A 90 9.11 -2.10 -0.06
N SER A 91 8.58 -3.30 0.15
CA SER A 91 8.57 -3.93 1.46
C SER A 91 9.99 -4.10 2.01
N LYS A 92 10.96 -4.39 1.14
CA LYS A 92 12.37 -4.49 1.50
C LYS A 92 12.95 -3.13 1.86
N GLN A 93 12.71 -2.11 1.04
CA GLN A 93 13.21 -0.76 1.24
C GLN A 93 12.70 -0.13 2.54
N PHE A 94 11.43 -0.32 2.84
CA PHE A 94 10.77 0.26 4.02
C PHE A 94 10.74 -0.67 5.24
N GLY A 95 11.43 -1.82 5.18
CA GLY A 95 11.56 -2.72 6.32
C GLY A 95 10.31 -3.52 6.67
N TYR A 96 9.35 -3.66 5.74
CA TYR A 96 8.15 -4.47 5.95
C TYR A 96 8.38 -5.97 5.77
N THR A 97 9.45 -6.38 5.08
CA THR A 97 9.78 -7.78 4.87
C THR A 97 11.22 -8.10 5.22
N LYS A 98 11.43 -9.30 5.76
CA LYS A 98 12.77 -9.88 5.98
C LYS A 98 13.17 -10.83 4.86
N LEU A 99 12.30 -11.06 3.86
CA LEU A 99 12.54 -11.97 2.76
C LEU A 99 13.80 -11.57 1.99
N ASP A 100 14.72 -12.50 1.81
CA ASP A 100 15.94 -12.27 1.04
C ASP A 100 15.70 -12.35 -0.49
N SER A 101 16.68 -11.89 -1.26
CA SER A 101 16.57 -11.87 -2.73
C SER A 101 16.47 -13.26 -3.38
N LYS A 102 16.99 -14.30 -2.72
CA LYS A 102 16.93 -15.67 -3.25
C LYS A 102 15.52 -16.25 -3.08
N ALA A 103 14.95 -16.07 -1.89
CA ALA A 103 13.59 -16.47 -1.59
C ALA A 103 12.57 -15.67 -2.42
N PHE A 104 12.78 -14.37 -2.59
CA PHE A 104 11.99 -13.53 -3.48
C PHE A 104 11.98 -14.06 -4.93
N ARG A 105 13.14 -14.36 -5.52
CA ARG A 105 13.21 -14.90 -6.89
C ARG A 105 12.51 -16.23 -7.06
N ARG A 106 12.49 -17.06 -6.02
CA ARG A 106 11.73 -18.31 -6.02
C ARG A 106 10.22 -18.03 -6.02
N GLN A 107 9.75 -17.17 -5.12
CA GLN A 107 8.34 -16.80 -5.05
C GLN A 107 7.86 -16.11 -6.34
N LEU A 108 8.70 -15.25 -6.94
CA LEU A 108 8.36 -14.59 -8.21
C LEU A 108 8.05 -15.58 -9.33
N LYS A 109 8.80 -16.69 -9.40
CA LYS A 109 8.52 -17.77 -10.37
C LYS A 109 7.26 -18.55 -10.01
N GLU A 110 7.04 -18.78 -8.72
CA GLU A 110 5.89 -19.52 -8.20
C GLU A 110 4.56 -18.81 -8.49
N ILE A 111 4.50 -17.48 -8.32
CA ILE A 111 3.25 -16.74 -8.53
C ILE A 111 2.89 -16.52 -10.00
N ARG A 112 3.80 -16.71 -10.95
CA ARG A 112 3.54 -16.41 -12.37
C ARG A 112 2.28 -17.08 -12.92
N PRO A 113 2.05 -18.40 -12.72
CA PRO A 113 0.84 -19.06 -13.20
C PRO A 113 -0.45 -18.49 -12.56
N TRP A 114 -0.35 -17.99 -11.35
CA TRP A 114 -1.51 -17.45 -10.62
C TRP A 114 -1.96 -16.09 -11.14
N LEU A 115 -1.11 -15.39 -11.89
CA LEU A 115 -1.46 -14.09 -12.49
C LEU A 115 -2.36 -14.23 -13.73
N ASP A 116 -2.55 -15.43 -14.23
CA ASP A 116 -3.45 -15.71 -15.35
C ASP A 116 -4.94 -15.79 -14.89
N GLU A 117 -5.17 -15.73 -13.58
CA GLU A 117 -6.51 -15.70 -12.97
C GLU A 117 -6.74 -14.43 -12.14
N PRO A 118 -8.00 -13.98 -12.00
CA PRO A 118 -8.35 -12.90 -11.08
C PRO A 118 -7.92 -13.20 -9.64
N LEU A 119 -7.66 -12.15 -8.87
CA LEU A 119 -7.49 -12.28 -7.42
C LEU A 119 -8.78 -12.82 -6.79
N GLU A 120 -8.65 -13.62 -5.74
CA GLU A 120 -9.81 -14.16 -5.00
C GLU A 120 -10.67 -13.03 -4.42
N PHE A 121 -10.02 -11.94 -4.00
CA PHE A 121 -10.70 -10.73 -3.56
C PHE A 121 -11.56 -10.13 -4.68
N GLU A 122 -11.06 -10.06 -5.91
CA GLU A 122 -11.80 -9.52 -7.06
C GLU A 122 -12.99 -10.39 -7.40
N LYS A 123 -12.82 -11.72 -7.41
CA LYS A 123 -13.93 -12.68 -7.62
C LYS A 123 -15.04 -12.48 -6.58
N LYS A 124 -14.68 -12.41 -5.29
CA LYS A 124 -15.65 -12.19 -4.21
C LYS A 124 -16.35 -10.83 -4.28
N LEU A 125 -15.62 -9.79 -4.68
CA LEU A 125 -16.20 -8.45 -4.84
C LEU A 125 -17.21 -8.46 -5.99
N TYR A 126 -16.85 -9.09 -7.11
CA TYR A 126 -17.69 -9.20 -8.28
C TYR A 126 -19.00 -9.97 -8.00
N GLU A 127 -18.90 -11.11 -7.32
CA GLU A 127 -20.07 -11.90 -6.90
C GLU A 127 -21.09 -11.08 -6.10
N LYS A 128 -20.59 -10.15 -5.28
CA LYS A 128 -21.44 -9.27 -4.45
C LYS A 128 -22.05 -8.10 -5.22
N LEU A 129 -21.37 -7.60 -6.23
CA LEU A 129 -21.75 -6.38 -6.95
C LEU A 129 -22.45 -6.66 -8.28
N SER A 130 -22.31 -7.86 -8.82
CA SER A 130 -22.83 -8.18 -10.15
C SER A 130 -24.32 -8.45 -10.11
N THR A 131 -25.07 -7.55 -10.75
CA THR A 131 -26.44 -7.78 -11.22
C THR A 131 -26.48 -8.05 -12.73
N GLN A 132 -25.32 -8.13 -13.40
CA GLN A 132 -25.18 -8.27 -14.85
C GLN A 132 -24.47 -9.58 -15.19
N ASN A 133 -24.94 -10.27 -16.25
CA ASN A 133 -24.32 -11.48 -16.81
C ASN A 133 -23.03 -11.17 -17.59
N CYS A 134 -22.09 -10.45 -17.00
CA CYS A 134 -20.81 -10.15 -17.60
C CYS A 134 -19.72 -10.92 -16.86
N ALA A 135 -18.84 -11.60 -17.56
CA ALA A 135 -17.70 -12.26 -16.95
C ALA A 135 -16.72 -11.24 -16.36
N LEU A 136 -16.08 -11.58 -15.26
CA LEU A 136 -15.14 -10.68 -14.58
C LEU A 136 -13.99 -10.28 -15.51
N GLU A 137 -13.53 -11.23 -16.34
CA GLU A 137 -12.46 -11.07 -17.32
C GLU A 137 -12.75 -10.02 -18.38
N ASP A 138 -14.03 -9.78 -18.66
CA ASP A 138 -14.48 -8.77 -19.63
C ASP A 138 -14.65 -7.38 -19.02
N MET A 139 -14.47 -7.26 -17.71
CA MET A 139 -14.63 -5.97 -17.02
C MET A 139 -13.41 -5.06 -17.20
N PRO A 140 -13.57 -3.81 -17.67
CA PRO A 140 -12.44 -2.90 -17.87
C PRO A 140 -11.55 -2.69 -16.62
N PRO A 141 -12.09 -2.58 -15.39
CA PRO A 141 -11.26 -2.47 -14.20
C PRO A 141 -10.38 -3.70 -13.97
N TYR A 142 -10.93 -4.90 -14.12
CA TYR A 142 -10.17 -6.14 -13.99
C TYR A 142 -9.07 -6.25 -15.04
N ILE A 143 -9.37 -6.02 -16.31
CA ILE A 143 -8.37 -6.05 -17.40
C ILE A 143 -7.20 -5.11 -17.10
N ARG A 144 -7.47 -3.92 -16.59
CA ARG A 144 -6.43 -2.96 -16.21
C ARG A 144 -5.56 -3.48 -15.06
N THR A 145 -6.16 -4.02 -14.00
CA THR A 145 -5.46 -4.58 -12.85
C THR A 145 -4.62 -5.78 -13.27
N HIS A 146 -5.19 -6.70 -14.02
CA HIS A 146 -4.51 -7.88 -14.53
C HIS A 146 -3.26 -7.50 -15.36
N ASN A 147 -3.42 -6.61 -16.34
CA ASN A 147 -2.31 -6.14 -17.15
C ASN A 147 -1.23 -5.42 -16.32
N LEU A 148 -1.63 -4.69 -15.29
CA LEU A 148 -0.71 -4.01 -14.37
C LEU A 148 0.11 -5.02 -13.55
N LEU A 149 -0.53 -6.04 -12.99
CA LEU A 149 0.15 -7.08 -12.21
C LEU A 149 1.14 -7.88 -13.07
N ILE A 150 0.76 -8.26 -14.28
CA ILE A 150 1.65 -8.94 -15.23
C ILE A 150 2.84 -8.04 -15.58
N ARG A 151 2.60 -6.78 -15.88
CA ARG A 151 3.67 -5.81 -16.17
C ARG A 151 4.64 -5.66 -15.00
N TYR A 152 4.14 -5.61 -13.77
CA TYR A 152 5.00 -5.55 -12.59
C TYR A 152 5.82 -6.83 -12.45
N TRP A 153 5.22 -7.99 -12.69
CA TRP A 153 5.93 -9.25 -12.68
C TRP A 153 7.07 -9.28 -13.72
N ASP A 154 6.81 -8.86 -14.95
CA ASP A 154 7.80 -8.78 -16.02
C ASP A 154 8.97 -7.87 -15.63
N LEU A 155 8.70 -6.69 -15.09
CA LEU A 155 9.74 -5.77 -14.62
C LEU A 155 10.61 -6.39 -13.53
N LEU A 156 10.00 -7.05 -12.56
CA LEU A 156 10.73 -7.73 -11.47
C LEU A 156 11.52 -8.92 -11.95
N ASN A 157 10.99 -9.70 -12.90
CA ASN A 157 11.68 -10.86 -13.49
C ASN A 157 12.91 -10.45 -14.29
N GLN A 158 12.86 -9.31 -14.98
CA GLN A 158 13.97 -8.79 -15.78
C GLN A 158 15.04 -8.10 -14.94
N SER A 159 14.64 -7.25 -14.02
CA SER A 159 15.55 -6.35 -13.28
C SER A 159 15.67 -6.64 -11.79
N GLY A 160 14.75 -7.40 -11.23
CA GLY A 160 14.65 -7.66 -9.79
C GLY A 160 14.25 -6.43 -8.96
N THR A 161 13.89 -5.32 -9.61
CA THR A 161 13.52 -4.06 -8.95
C THR A 161 12.73 -3.16 -9.89
N TYR A 162 12.07 -2.17 -9.34
CA TYR A 162 11.42 -1.07 -10.06
C TYR A 162 12.41 0.10 -10.22
N LYS A 163 13.46 -0.08 -10.98
CA LYS A 163 14.62 0.84 -11.07
C LYS A 163 14.34 2.34 -11.25
N ASN A 164 13.14 2.72 -11.63
CA ASN A 164 12.82 4.12 -11.97
C ASN A 164 11.75 4.75 -11.07
N TYR A 165 11.40 4.13 -9.94
CA TYR A 165 10.31 4.60 -9.08
C TYR A 165 10.76 5.00 -7.66
N PHE A 166 12.08 4.89 -7.38
CA PHE A 166 12.68 5.22 -6.08
C PHE A 166 13.97 6.03 -6.23
#